data_06f0241b3fc4657a8f43475989a768ec
#
_entry.id   06f0241b3fc4657a8f43475989a768ec
#
_cell.length_a   1.000
_cell.length_b   1.000
_cell.length_c   1.000
_cell.angle_alpha   90.00
_cell.angle_beta   90.00
_cell.angle_gamma   90.00
#
_symmetry.space_group_name_H-M   'P 1'
#
loop_
_entity.id
_entity.type
_entity.pdbx_description
1 polymer ?
#
loop_
_entity_poly.entity_id
_entity_poly.type
_entity_poly.pdbx_seq_one_letter_code
_entity_poly.pdbx_strand_id
1 'polypeptide(L)'
;MGKTKDVILQLSGLYKIYGKKLENEIKAGDIPNHIALILDGNRRWARRNLEINKKGHWQGADAVENLLDWCEEFNIKIVTLYALSAENLDRKDSELDDLYELIRMRLEKLYNDPRIHRCNMRVKAIGRIELLPESIKEVLTRLDKATKNYDNHF
;
A
#
# COMPACT_ATOMS: atom_id res chain seq x y z
N MET A 1 -15.03 17.66 -17.40
CA MET A 1 -13.99 18.08 -18.38
C MET A 1 -12.62 17.45 -18.15
N GLY A 2 -12.29 16.90 -16.98
CA GLY A 2 -11.00 16.22 -16.70
C GLY A 2 -10.81 14.87 -17.43
N LYS A 3 -11.77 13.95 -17.29
CA LYS A 3 -11.65 12.56 -17.78
C LYS A 3 -11.38 12.42 -19.29
N THR A 4 -11.91 13.30 -20.13
CA THR A 4 -11.72 13.24 -21.59
C THR A 4 -10.32 13.69 -22.00
N LYS A 5 -9.73 14.68 -21.30
CA LYS A 5 -8.33 15.11 -21.53
C LYS A 5 -7.34 14.03 -21.12
N ASP A 6 -7.61 13.35 -19.99
CA ASP A 6 -6.75 12.28 -19.50
C ASP A 6 -6.73 11.08 -20.46
N VAL A 7 -7.87 10.72 -21.05
CA VAL A 7 -7.98 9.66 -22.07
C VAL A 7 -7.21 10.03 -23.34
N ILE A 8 -7.33 11.27 -23.83
CA ILE A 8 -6.60 11.73 -25.03
C ILE A 8 -5.09 11.73 -24.79
N LEU A 9 -4.62 12.17 -23.64
CA LEU A 9 -3.21 12.16 -23.26
C LEU A 9 -2.67 10.72 -23.11
N GLN A 10 -3.45 9.79 -22.56
CA GLN A 10 -3.08 8.37 -22.50
C GLN A 10 -2.94 7.74 -23.90
N LEU A 11 -3.87 8.03 -24.81
CA LEU A 11 -3.84 7.54 -26.19
C LEU A 11 -2.71 8.13 -27.02
N SER A 12 -2.23 9.34 -26.70
CA SER A 12 -1.16 10.02 -27.43
C SER A 12 0.26 9.58 -27.07
N GLY A 13 0.43 8.66 -26.11
CA GLY A 13 1.75 8.24 -25.61
C GLY A 13 2.51 9.28 -24.78
N LEU A 14 1.96 10.50 -24.63
CA LEU A 14 2.59 11.60 -23.87
C LEU A 14 2.77 11.25 -22.40
N TYR A 15 1.84 10.48 -21.81
CA TYR A 15 1.99 9.99 -20.42
C TYR A 15 3.21 9.08 -20.26
N LYS A 16 3.50 8.23 -21.25
CA LYS A 16 4.70 7.36 -21.21
C LYS A 16 6.00 8.17 -21.29
N ILE A 17 6.02 9.20 -22.16
CA ILE A 17 7.17 10.08 -22.30
C ILE A 17 7.38 10.89 -21.01
N TYR A 18 6.29 11.44 -20.45
CA TYR A 18 6.34 12.20 -19.21
C TYR A 18 6.73 11.31 -18.02
N GLY A 19 6.19 10.11 -17.93
CA GLY A 19 6.56 9.12 -16.88
C GLY A 19 8.06 8.79 -16.94
N LYS A 20 8.60 8.52 -18.14
CA LYS A 20 10.03 8.25 -18.31
C LYS A 20 10.92 9.45 -17.97
N LYS A 21 10.45 10.66 -18.25
CA LYS A 21 11.16 11.88 -17.85
C LYS A 21 11.20 12.00 -16.32
N LEU A 22 10.07 11.84 -15.64
CA LEU A 22 10.00 11.86 -14.17
C LEU A 22 10.87 10.77 -13.53
N GLU A 23 10.84 9.55 -14.07
CA GLU A 23 11.70 8.45 -13.64
C GLU A 23 13.19 8.81 -13.72
N ASN A 24 13.63 9.40 -14.82
CA ASN A 24 15.00 9.86 -14.98
C ASN A 24 15.36 11.00 -14.01
N GLU A 25 14.42 11.94 -13.77
CA GLU A 25 14.62 13.02 -12.79
C GLU A 25 14.75 12.47 -11.37
N ILE A 26 13.93 11.48 -10.99
CA ILE A 26 14.03 10.81 -9.69
C ILE A 26 15.38 10.08 -9.56
N LYS A 27 15.79 9.31 -10.58
CA LYS A 27 17.06 8.57 -10.58
C LYS A 27 18.29 9.48 -10.53
N ALA A 28 18.18 10.71 -11.00
CA ALA A 28 19.25 11.70 -10.96
C ALA A 28 19.30 12.51 -9.65
N GLY A 29 18.25 12.42 -8.81
CA GLY A 29 18.14 13.13 -7.54
C GLY A 29 18.51 12.28 -6.33
N ASP A 30 18.33 12.86 -5.14
CA ASP A 30 18.52 12.16 -3.87
C ASP A 30 17.29 11.29 -3.55
N ILE A 31 17.44 9.98 -3.68
CA ILE A 31 16.38 9.03 -3.37
C ILE A 31 16.36 8.78 -1.84
N PRO A 32 15.22 8.94 -1.15
CA PRO A 32 15.14 8.67 0.28
C PRO A 32 15.30 7.16 0.56
N ASN A 33 16.02 6.84 1.62
CA ASN A 33 16.12 5.45 2.07
C ASN A 33 14.84 4.93 2.72
N HIS A 34 14.03 5.80 3.28
CA HIS A 34 12.81 5.47 4.01
C HIS A 34 11.68 6.40 3.62
N ILE A 35 10.54 5.85 3.27
CA ILE A 35 9.29 6.57 3.08
C ILE A 35 8.23 6.06 4.05
N ALA A 36 7.43 6.98 4.57
CA ALA A 36 6.29 6.66 5.43
C ALA A 36 5.01 7.26 4.82
N LEU A 37 3.97 6.46 4.74
CA LEU A 37 2.70 6.88 4.17
C LEU A 37 1.55 6.65 5.14
N ILE A 38 0.66 7.65 5.19
CA ILE A 38 -0.62 7.54 5.86
C ILE A 38 -1.68 7.23 4.79
N LEU A 39 -2.35 6.09 4.93
CA LEU A 39 -3.35 5.63 3.96
C LEU A 39 -4.70 6.33 4.18
N ASP A 40 -4.70 7.66 3.99
CA ASP A 40 -5.87 8.52 4.16
C ASP A 40 -6.51 8.91 2.81
N GLY A 41 -7.73 9.41 2.88
CA GLY A 41 -8.48 9.93 1.72
C GLY A 41 -9.39 8.91 1.03
N ASN A 42 -9.36 7.63 1.37
CA ASN A 42 -10.13 6.56 0.74
C ASN A 42 -11.64 6.84 0.73
N ARG A 43 -12.21 7.30 1.85
CA ARG A 43 -13.63 7.69 1.95
C ARG A 43 -13.94 8.95 1.13
N ARG A 44 -13.01 9.92 1.08
CA ARG A 44 -13.17 11.13 0.25
C ARG A 44 -13.17 10.79 -1.23
N TRP A 45 -12.28 9.88 -1.64
CA TRP A 45 -12.23 9.36 -3.01
C TRP A 45 -13.55 8.66 -3.37
N ALA A 46 -14.04 7.74 -2.52
CA ALA A 46 -15.30 7.02 -2.74
C ALA A 46 -16.47 8.01 -2.95
N ARG A 47 -16.63 8.98 -2.06
CA ARG A 47 -17.70 10.02 -2.19
C ARG A 47 -17.59 10.82 -3.48
N ARG A 48 -16.38 11.22 -3.89
CA ARG A 48 -16.18 11.98 -5.14
C ARG A 48 -16.51 11.19 -6.40
N ASN A 49 -16.37 9.87 -6.33
CA ASN A 49 -16.66 8.97 -7.45
C ASN A 49 -18.05 8.31 -7.35
N LEU A 50 -18.90 8.73 -6.40
CA LEU A 50 -20.21 8.14 -6.14
C LEU A 50 -20.15 6.63 -5.84
N GLU A 51 -19.13 6.22 -5.11
CA GLU A 51 -18.84 4.83 -4.76
C GLU A 51 -18.99 4.59 -3.26
N ILE A 52 -19.15 3.34 -2.87
CA ILE A 52 -19.18 2.91 -1.46
C ILE A 52 -17.78 3.00 -0.83
N ASN A 53 -17.70 3.18 0.48
CA ASN A 53 -16.43 3.28 1.22
C ASN A 53 -15.52 2.07 0.99
N LYS A 54 -16.06 0.86 0.99
CA LYS A 54 -15.32 -0.38 0.68
C LYS A 54 -14.50 -0.25 -0.59
N LYS A 55 -15.09 0.26 -1.68
CA LYS A 55 -14.38 0.43 -2.96
C LYS A 55 -13.25 1.45 -2.87
N GLY A 56 -13.42 2.52 -2.06
CA GLY A 56 -12.35 3.46 -1.76
C GLY A 56 -11.17 2.82 -1.05
N HIS A 57 -11.43 1.95 -0.07
CA HIS A 57 -10.38 1.22 0.65
C HIS A 57 -9.62 0.27 -0.27
N TRP A 58 -10.31 -0.45 -1.15
CA TRP A 58 -9.68 -1.31 -2.15
C TRP A 58 -8.79 -0.53 -3.11
N GLN A 59 -9.28 0.62 -3.60
CA GLN A 59 -8.49 1.50 -4.48
C GLN A 59 -7.23 2.03 -3.80
N GLY A 60 -7.33 2.36 -2.50
CA GLY A 60 -6.16 2.75 -1.71
C GLY A 60 -5.15 1.62 -1.55
N ALA A 61 -5.62 0.39 -1.36
CA ALA A 61 -4.75 -0.79 -1.26
C ALA A 61 -4.05 -1.11 -2.60
N ASP A 62 -4.72 -0.92 -3.75
CA ASP A 62 -4.09 -1.07 -5.07
C ASP A 62 -3.01 0.00 -5.30
N ALA A 63 -3.22 1.23 -4.79
CA ALA A 63 -2.21 2.28 -4.85
C ALA A 63 -0.94 1.93 -4.04
N VAL A 64 -1.08 1.20 -2.93
CA VAL A 64 0.06 0.70 -2.15
C VAL A 64 0.87 -0.32 -2.95
N GLU A 65 0.24 -1.22 -3.69
CA GLU A 65 0.97 -2.19 -4.54
C GLU A 65 1.84 -1.49 -5.59
N ASN A 66 1.27 -0.49 -6.28
CA ASN A 66 2.04 0.33 -7.23
C ASN A 66 3.21 1.07 -6.55
N LEU A 67 2.98 1.54 -5.33
CA LEU A 67 4.05 2.18 -4.55
C LEU A 67 5.18 1.21 -4.25
N LEU A 68 4.87 -0.02 -3.84
CA LEU A 68 5.89 -1.04 -3.56
C LEU A 68 6.71 -1.37 -4.81
N ASP A 69 6.08 -1.41 -5.99
CA ASP A 69 6.79 -1.59 -7.26
C ASP A 69 7.78 -0.44 -7.51
N TRP A 70 7.37 0.81 -7.26
CA TRP A 70 8.27 1.97 -7.37
C TRP A 70 9.39 1.93 -6.32
N CYS A 71 9.11 1.49 -5.10
CA CYS A 71 10.13 1.36 -4.07
C CYS A 71 11.21 0.34 -4.46
N GLU A 72 10.83 -0.77 -5.07
CA GLU A 72 11.76 -1.74 -5.63
C GLU A 72 12.57 -1.10 -6.78
N GLU A 73 11.91 -0.43 -7.73
CA GLU A 73 12.56 0.21 -8.88
C GLU A 73 13.58 1.28 -8.48
N PHE A 74 13.23 2.11 -7.48
CA PHE A 74 14.10 3.21 -7.02
C PHE A 74 15.00 2.81 -5.85
N ASN A 75 15.02 1.54 -5.46
CA ASN A 75 15.86 1.02 -4.39
C ASN A 75 15.63 1.71 -3.03
N ILE A 76 14.39 2.06 -2.73
CA ILE A 76 13.99 2.56 -1.43
C ILE A 76 13.99 1.39 -0.44
N LYS A 77 14.71 1.53 0.68
CA LYS A 77 15.00 0.41 1.59
C LYS A 77 13.94 0.15 2.63
N ILE A 78 13.21 1.17 3.05
CA ILE A 78 12.25 1.05 4.13
C ILE A 78 10.94 1.73 3.74
N VAL A 79 9.84 1.00 3.91
CA VAL A 79 8.49 1.53 3.72
C VAL A 79 7.70 1.34 5.01
N THR A 80 7.15 2.43 5.54
CA THR A 80 6.22 2.38 6.66
C THR A 80 4.83 2.76 6.19
N LEU A 81 3.86 1.87 6.39
CA LEU A 81 2.46 2.11 6.05
C LEU A 81 1.63 2.29 7.31
N TYR A 82 1.06 3.47 7.51
CA TYR A 82 0.09 3.71 8.56
C TYR A 82 -1.30 3.30 8.07
N ALA A 83 -1.65 2.03 8.33
CA ALA A 83 -2.83 1.39 7.75
C ALA A 83 -4.11 1.58 8.58
N LEU A 84 -3.98 1.58 9.91
CA LEU A 84 -5.11 1.62 10.83
C LEU A 84 -4.76 2.48 12.04
N SER A 85 -5.60 3.48 12.35
CA SER A 85 -5.48 4.27 13.57
C SER A 85 -6.45 3.77 14.64
N ALA A 86 -6.21 4.16 15.91
CA ALA A 86 -7.12 3.83 17.00
C ALA A 86 -8.54 4.39 16.77
N GLU A 87 -8.63 5.60 16.20
CA GLU A 87 -9.91 6.24 15.88
C GLU A 87 -10.68 5.48 14.78
N ASN A 88 -10.02 4.62 14.04
CA ASN A 88 -10.71 3.75 13.06
C ASN A 88 -11.51 2.66 13.75
N LEU A 89 -11.16 2.29 14.99
CA LEU A 89 -11.89 1.28 15.78
C LEU A 89 -13.27 1.79 16.23
N ASP A 90 -13.48 3.11 16.26
CA ASP A 90 -14.76 3.75 16.59
C ASP A 90 -15.71 3.82 15.38
N ARG A 91 -15.35 3.23 14.24
CA ARG A 91 -16.21 3.18 13.06
C ARG A 91 -17.38 2.21 13.25
N LYS A 92 -18.39 2.36 12.38
CA LYS A 92 -19.51 1.40 12.33
C LYS A 92 -18.95 0.00 12.06
N ASP A 93 -19.48 -0.99 12.76
CA ASP A 93 -19.03 -2.39 12.72
C ASP A 93 -18.84 -2.92 11.28
N SER A 94 -19.81 -2.67 10.40
CA SER A 94 -19.74 -3.12 9.01
C SER A 94 -18.60 -2.48 8.19
N GLU A 95 -18.23 -1.22 8.44
CA GLU A 95 -17.09 -0.58 7.77
C GLU A 95 -15.77 -1.10 8.34
N LEU A 96 -15.75 -1.39 9.64
CA LEU A 96 -14.57 -1.93 10.31
C LEU A 96 -14.29 -3.36 9.85
N ASP A 97 -15.33 -4.18 9.75
CA ASP A 97 -15.24 -5.56 9.23
C ASP A 97 -14.72 -5.60 7.80
N ASP A 98 -15.24 -4.74 6.91
CA ASP A 98 -14.75 -4.61 5.54
C ASP A 98 -13.26 -4.22 5.49
N LEU A 99 -12.82 -3.35 6.40
CA LEU A 99 -11.43 -2.92 6.50
C LEU A 99 -10.53 -4.05 7.02
N TYR A 100 -10.98 -4.79 8.03
CA TYR A 100 -10.26 -5.96 8.56
C TYR A 100 -10.13 -7.07 7.50
N GLU A 101 -11.20 -7.35 6.77
CA GLU A 101 -11.16 -8.31 5.66
C GLU A 101 -10.13 -7.89 4.61
N LEU A 102 -10.14 -6.62 4.19
CA LEU A 102 -9.18 -6.10 3.23
C LEU A 102 -7.74 -6.23 3.73
N ILE A 103 -7.47 -5.80 4.98
CA ILE A 103 -6.13 -5.91 5.58
C ILE A 103 -5.68 -7.37 5.60
N ARG A 104 -6.52 -8.29 6.06
CA ARG A 104 -6.20 -9.71 6.09
C ARG A 104 -5.85 -10.24 4.70
N MET A 105 -6.68 -9.94 3.69
CA MET A 105 -6.44 -10.39 2.32
C MET A 105 -5.13 -9.83 1.74
N ARG A 106 -4.81 -8.57 2.01
CA ARG A 106 -3.55 -7.95 1.53
C ARG A 106 -2.33 -8.52 2.24
N LEU A 107 -2.42 -8.82 3.53
CA LEU A 107 -1.36 -9.51 4.26
C LEU A 107 -1.15 -10.96 3.77
N GLU A 108 -2.23 -11.69 3.47
CA GLU A 108 -2.14 -13.03 2.87
C GLU A 108 -1.50 -12.98 1.48
N LYS A 109 -1.89 -12.00 0.65
CA LYS A 109 -1.26 -11.78 -0.64
C LYS A 109 0.23 -11.48 -0.48
N LEU A 110 0.59 -10.62 0.46
CA LEU A 110 1.97 -10.28 0.77
C LEU A 110 2.77 -11.51 1.24
N TYR A 111 2.19 -12.36 2.12
CA TYR A 111 2.81 -13.59 2.59
C TYR A 111 3.15 -14.56 1.45
N ASN A 112 2.31 -14.62 0.41
CA ASN A 112 2.49 -15.49 -0.75
C ASN A 112 3.25 -14.81 -1.89
N ASP A 113 3.69 -13.56 -1.75
CA ASP A 113 4.42 -12.84 -2.79
C ASP A 113 5.88 -13.33 -2.84
N PRO A 114 6.33 -13.91 -3.96
CA PRO A 114 7.71 -14.41 -4.07
C PRO A 114 8.77 -13.31 -3.94
N ARG A 115 8.40 -12.03 -4.13
CA ARG A 115 9.31 -10.88 -3.94
C ARG A 115 9.83 -10.79 -2.51
N ILE A 116 9.00 -11.14 -1.52
CA ILE A 116 9.38 -11.13 -0.10
C ILE A 116 10.66 -11.95 0.13
N HIS A 117 10.67 -13.16 -0.42
CA HIS A 117 11.81 -14.07 -0.26
C HIS A 117 12.98 -13.71 -1.18
N ARG A 118 12.68 -13.39 -2.45
CA ARG A 118 13.72 -13.04 -3.42
C ARG A 118 14.51 -11.79 -3.02
N CYS A 119 13.83 -10.80 -2.42
CA CYS A 119 14.45 -9.53 -2.02
C CYS A 119 14.83 -9.49 -0.54
N ASN A 120 14.70 -10.61 0.22
CA ASN A 120 14.96 -10.67 1.66
C ASN A 120 14.21 -9.57 2.45
N MET A 121 12.93 -9.36 2.13
CA MET A 121 12.13 -8.29 2.73
C MET A 121 11.70 -8.64 4.15
N ARG A 122 12.15 -7.87 5.13
CA ARG A 122 11.70 -7.99 6.52
C ARG A 122 10.35 -7.30 6.70
N VAL A 123 9.32 -8.05 7.04
CA VAL A 123 7.98 -7.51 7.32
C VAL A 123 7.76 -7.47 8.83
N LYS A 124 7.35 -6.32 9.37
CA LYS A 124 7.10 -6.12 10.79
C LYS A 124 5.84 -5.28 11.01
N ALA A 125 4.95 -5.77 11.86
CA ALA A 125 3.83 -4.97 12.35
C ALA A 125 4.25 -4.24 13.64
N ILE A 126 3.84 -2.99 13.78
CA ILE A 126 4.11 -2.14 14.96
C ILE A 126 2.82 -1.46 15.42
N GLY A 127 2.74 -1.14 16.69
CA GLY A 127 1.58 -0.50 17.31
C GLY A 127 0.80 -1.45 18.22
N ARG A 128 -0.46 -1.13 18.47
CA ARG A 128 -1.35 -1.90 19.36
C ARG A 128 -1.95 -3.11 18.64
N ILE A 129 -1.11 -4.09 18.32
CA ILE A 129 -1.48 -5.31 17.56
C ILE A 129 -2.52 -6.15 18.33
N GLU A 130 -2.52 -6.06 19.65
CA GLU A 130 -3.47 -6.76 20.54
C GLU A 130 -4.94 -6.39 20.28
N LEU A 131 -5.19 -5.21 19.69
CA LEU A 131 -6.54 -4.74 19.36
C LEU A 131 -7.06 -5.31 18.03
N LEU A 132 -6.23 -5.98 17.26
CA LEU A 132 -6.62 -6.54 15.97
C LEU A 132 -7.34 -7.88 16.15
N PRO A 133 -8.27 -8.25 15.24
CA PRO A 133 -8.87 -9.58 15.19
C PRO A 133 -7.81 -10.68 15.10
N GLU A 134 -8.11 -11.85 15.69
CA GLU A 134 -7.20 -12.99 15.71
C GLU A 134 -6.76 -13.42 14.31
N SER A 135 -7.68 -13.39 13.34
CA SER A 135 -7.39 -13.73 11.93
C SER A 135 -6.30 -12.85 11.28
N ILE A 136 -6.17 -11.60 11.71
CA ILE A 136 -5.09 -10.69 11.24
C ILE A 136 -3.79 -11.00 12.01
N LYS A 137 -3.86 -11.20 13.32
CA LYS A 137 -2.70 -11.53 14.17
C LYS A 137 -2.01 -12.82 13.73
N GLU A 138 -2.78 -13.82 13.32
CA GLU A 138 -2.25 -15.07 12.78
C GLU A 138 -1.41 -14.85 11.51
N VAL A 139 -1.91 -14.05 10.56
CA VAL A 139 -1.18 -13.73 9.33
C VAL A 139 0.08 -12.93 9.64
N LEU A 140 -0.01 -11.92 10.49
CA LEU A 140 1.14 -11.13 10.94
C LEU A 140 2.20 -12.00 11.61
N THR A 141 1.79 -12.96 12.43
CA THR A 141 2.69 -13.91 13.08
C THR A 141 3.42 -14.80 12.06
N ARG A 142 2.70 -15.28 11.03
CA ARG A 142 3.31 -16.07 9.95
C ARG A 142 4.31 -15.24 9.15
N LEU A 143 3.95 -13.99 8.78
CA LEU A 143 4.83 -13.06 8.08
C LEU A 143 6.09 -12.76 8.90
N ASP A 144 5.93 -12.46 10.19
CA ASP A 144 7.07 -12.21 11.08
C ASP A 144 8.01 -13.42 11.15
N LYS A 145 7.48 -14.62 11.37
CA LYS A 145 8.27 -15.87 11.41
C LYS A 145 9.00 -16.15 10.10
N ALA A 146 8.31 -15.96 8.96
CA ALA A 146 8.87 -16.23 7.64
C ALA A 146 9.99 -15.25 7.27
N THR A 147 9.92 -14.00 7.77
CA THR A 147 10.83 -12.93 7.36
C THR A 147 11.78 -12.44 8.46
N LYS A 148 11.75 -13.06 9.66
CA LYS A 148 12.52 -12.58 10.84
C LYS A 148 14.03 -12.50 10.63
N ASN A 149 14.57 -13.35 9.77
CA ASN A 149 16.00 -13.42 9.48
C ASN A 149 16.40 -12.60 8.24
N TYR A 150 15.44 -11.90 7.63
CA TYR A 150 15.71 -11.04 6.48
C TYR A 150 16.15 -9.67 6.99
N ASP A 151 17.11 -9.08 6.31
CA ASP A 151 17.79 -7.84 6.69
C ASP A 151 17.42 -6.66 5.76
N ASN A 152 16.75 -6.93 4.66
CA ASN A 152 16.27 -5.89 3.76
C ASN A 152 14.89 -5.40 4.25
N HIS A 153 14.82 -4.16 4.70
CA HIS A 153 13.63 -3.57 5.33
C HIS A 153 12.69 -2.88 4.32
N PHE A 154 12.58 -3.46 3.17
CA PHE A 154 11.65 -2.97 2.18
C PHE A 154 10.19 -3.13 2.62
#